data_56679c0f32a584e6abc9540babccfbed
#
_entry.id   56679c0f32a584e6abc9540babccfbed
#
_cell.length_a   1.000
_cell.length_b   1.000
_cell.length_c   1.000
_cell.angle_alpha   90.00
_cell.angle_beta   90.00
_cell.angle_gamma   90.00
#
_symmetry.space_group_name_H-M   'P 1'
#
loop_
_entity.id
_entity.type
_entity.pdbx_description
1 polymer ?
#
loop_
_entity_poly.entity_id
_entity_poly.type
_entity_poly.pdbx_seq_one_letter_code
_entity_poly.pdbx_strand_id
1 'polypeptide(L)'
;MKKLNIDYKKHMGYSKSCERGIQTRLHQKYDDAECKRIMDAIDRKYEEFLVDVPYCGGKHNIMIWQLYDAIAAFAYYEVLPERESPEEFTKTCAVIFEKDKQRKSLPRFLTVDSKGFLNIVRALIKPIARKMNRALDSGEWQDGWRIEMDTDHLDEGLQAALIGCPIYNFALKHGYEALMPAMCNCDFPGIDFLHSGLIRPRTVSNGDDRCDNWFVSADSDKLKKYPPELQENGLLISRDWRDEKHWEAET
;
A
#
# COMPACT_ATOMS: atom_id res chain seq x y z
N MET A 1 -10.46 -7.46 12.87
CA MET A 1 -9.46 -6.71 13.64
C MET A 1 -9.07 -7.57 14.83
N LYS A 2 -7.78 -7.77 15.05
CA LYS A 2 -7.27 -8.47 16.23
C LYS A 2 -7.53 -7.63 17.49
N LYS A 3 -7.88 -8.26 18.60
CA LYS A 3 -8.00 -7.58 19.90
C LYS A 3 -6.61 -7.53 20.54
N LEU A 4 -6.12 -6.33 20.80
CA LEU A 4 -4.83 -6.01 21.38
C LEU A 4 -5.04 -5.10 22.60
N ASN A 5 -4.01 -4.94 23.41
CA ASN A 5 -4.05 -4.02 24.55
C ASN A 5 -3.63 -2.61 24.12
N ILE A 6 -4.50 -1.92 23.36
CA ILE A 6 -4.23 -0.60 22.77
C ILE A 6 -5.37 0.38 23.04
N ASP A 7 -5.08 1.67 22.94
CA ASP A 7 -6.11 2.71 22.94
C ASP A 7 -6.84 2.76 21.59
N TYR A 8 -7.96 2.05 21.48
CA TYR A 8 -8.79 2.00 20.29
C TYR A 8 -9.48 3.32 19.91
N LYS A 9 -9.38 4.36 20.71
CA LYS A 9 -9.80 5.71 20.34
C LYS A 9 -8.78 6.37 19.42
N LYS A 10 -7.51 6.03 19.60
CA LYS A 10 -6.38 6.61 18.88
C LYS A 10 -5.87 5.68 17.76
N HIS A 11 -5.79 4.39 18.02
CA HIS A 11 -5.18 3.39 17.13
C HIS A 11 -6.15 2.26 16.77
N MET A 12 -5.74 1.44 15.82
CA MET A 12 -6.46 0.24 15.40
C MET A 12 -5.53 -0.98 15.50
N GLY A 13 -6.08 -2.17 15.69
CA GLY A 13 -5.34 -3.39 15.46
C GLY A 13 -5.22 -3.69 13.96
N TYR A 14 -4.22 -4.43 13.55
CA TYR A 14 -4.07 -4.87 12.18
C TYR A 14 -5.20 -5.81 11.71
N SER A 15 -5.36 -5.97 10.41
CA SER A 15 -6.47 -6.70 9.82
C SER A 15 -6.35 -8.22 10.05
N LYS A 16 -7.50 -8.91 10.05
CA LYS A 16 -7.51 -10.38 10.09
C LYS A 16 -6.86 -11.02 8.86
N SER A 17 -6.86 -10.32 7.72
CA SER A 17 -6.17 -10.79 6.52
C SER A 17 -4.67 -10.77 6.72
N CYS A 18 -4.13 -9.67 7.25
CA CYS A 18 -2.73 -9.54 7.62
C CYS A 18 -2.34 -10.61 8.66
N GLU A 19 -3.14 -10.80 9.71
CA GLU A 19 -2.92 -11.85 10.72
C GLU A 19 -2.78 -13.24 10.09
N ARG A 20 -3.73 -13.62 9.21
CA ARG A 20 -3.66 -14.91 8.49
C ARG A 20 -2.43 -15.01 7.59
N GLY A 21 -2.10 -13.93 6.87
CA GLY A 21 -0.91 -13.90 6.03
C GLY A 21 0.38 -14.12 6.83
N ILE A 22 0.51 -13.45 7.97
CA ILE A 22 1.63 -13.66 8.91
C ILE A 22 1.67 -15.11 9.39
N GLN A 23 0.55 -15.66 9.85
CA GLN A 23 0.47 -17.06 10.29
C GLN A 23 0.86 -18.02 9.17
N THR A 24 0.34 -17.81 7.94
CA THR A 24 0.71 -18.62 6.78
C THR A 24 2.21 -18.59 6.54
N ARG A 25 2.84 -17.40 6.62
CA ARG A 25 4.27 -17.26 6.44
C ARG A 25 5.09 -17.95 7.52
N LEU A 26 4.66 -17.84 8.79
CA LEU A 26 5.32 -18.50 9.91
C LEU A 26 5.26 -20.03 9.79
N HIS A 27 4.10 -20.61 9.47
CA HIS A 27 3.95 -22.08 9.28
C HIS A 27 4.76 -22.66 8.12
N GLN A 28 5.27 -21.82 7.20
CA GLN A 28 6.23 -22.25 6.18
C GLN A 28 7.65 -22.51 6.75
N LYS A 29 7.95 -21.97 7.95
CA LYS A 29 9.29 -21.96 8.52
C LYS A 29 9.38 -22.59 9.90
N TYR A 30 8.31 -22.59 10.68
CA TYR A 30 8.31 -22.91 12.11
C TYR A 30 7.16 -23.88 12.42
N ASP A 31 7.32 -24.64 13.52
CA ASP A 31 6.25 -25.48 14.08
C ASP A 31 5.17 -24.63 14.80
N ASP A 32 4.06 -25.27 15.21
CA ASP A 32 2.92 -24.60 15.83
C ASP A 32 3.28 -23.88 17.13
N ALA A 33 4.17 -24.45 17.95
CA ALA A 33 4.57 -23.87 19.23
C ALA A 33 5.39 -22.59 19.01
N GLU A 34 6.34 -22.64 18.08
CA GLU A 34 7.16 -21.49 17.73
C GLU A 34 6.36 -20.43 16.98
N CYS A 35 5.43 -20.81 16.09
CA CYS A 35 4.49 -19.88 15.44
C CYS A 35 3.70 -19.09 16.47
N LYS A 36 3.16 -19.75 17.50
CA LYS A 36 2.42 -19.09 18.56
C LYS A 36 3.32 -18.12 19.34
N ARG A 37 4.53 -18.54 19.71
CA ARG A 37 5.50 -17.71 20.44
C ARG A 37 5.85 -16.45 19.64
N ILE A 38 6.09 -16.59 18.34
CA ILE A 38 6.41 -15.45 17.46
C ILE A 38 5.20 -14.55 17.31
N MET A 39 3.99 -15.10 17.11
CA MET A 39 2.76 -14.28 17.04
C MET A 39 2.54 -13.44 18.30
N ASP A 40 2.76 -14.02 19.48
CA ASP A 40 2.66 -13.28 20.76
C ASP A 40 3.76 -12.17 20.85
N ALA A 41 4.93 -12.40 20.27
CA ALA A 41 5.99 -11.39 20.19
C ALA A 41 5.64 -10.27 19.19
N ILE A 42 5.04 -10.62 18.03
CA ILE A 42 4.55 -9.65 17.05
C ILE A 42 3.51 -8.72 17.69
N ASP A 43 2.56 -9.27 18.45
CA ASP A 43 1.53 -8.45 19.10
C ASP A 43 2.14 -7.43 20.07
N ARG A 44 3.08 -7.87 20.92
CA ARG A 44 3.77 -6.95 21.84
C ARG A 44 4.58 -5.88 21.10
N LYS A 45 5.31 -6.27 20.06
CA LYS A 45 6.10 -5.34 19.26
C LYS A 45 5.20 -4.35 18.51
N TYR A 46 4.08 -4.81 17.98
CA TYR A 46 3.07 -3.96 17.36
C TYR A 46 2.53 -2.91 18.34
N GLU A 47 2.19 -3.32 19.58
CA GLU A 47 1.73 -2.40 20.62
C GLU A 47 2.81 -1.35 20.98
N GLU A 48 4.09 -1.76 21.06
CA GLU A 48 5.22 -0.84 21.24
C GLU A 48 5.32 0.17 20.09
N PHE A 49 5.22 -0.29 18.86
CA PHE A 49 5.32 0.56 17.66
C PHE A 49 4.20 1.59 17.57
N LEU A 50 3.01 1.29 18.07
CA LEU A 50 1.87 2.23 18.03
C LEU A 50 2.12 3.50 18.84
N VAL A 51 3.06 3.52 19.81
CA VAL A 51 3.46 4.72 20.52
C VAL A 51 4.02 5.78 19.57
N ASP A 52 4.67 5.32 18.50
CA ASP A 52 5.33 6.16 17.51
C ASP A 52 4.44 6.51 16.30
N VAL A 53 3.24 5.94 16.24
CA VAL A 53 2.29 6.20 15.16
C VAL A 53 1.46 7.44 15.48
N PRO A 54 1.55 8.50 14.66
CA PRO A 54 0.71 9.68 14.84
C PRO A 54 -0.75 9.37 14.54
N TYR A 55 -1.65 10.25 14.96
CA TYR A 55 -3.06 10.10 14.63
C TYR A 55 -3.30 10.40 13.14
N CYS A 56 -3.69 9.38 12.40
CA CYS A 56 -3.93 9.43 10.95
C CYS A 56 -5.43 9.31 10.60
N GLY A 57 -6.34 9.77 11.48
CA GLY A 57 -7.77 9.82 11.20
C GLY A 57 -8.56 8.55 11.57
N GLY A 58 -7.92 7.48 12.03
CA GLY A 58 -8.56 6.23 12.44
C GLY A 58 -9.55 5.72 11.38
N LYS A 59 -10.74 5.27 11.77
CA LYS A 59 -11.78 4.72 10.86
C LYS A 59 -12.28 5.69 9.78
N HIS A 60 -11.97 6.98 9.88
CA HIS A 60 -12.34 7.99 8.90
C HIS A 60 -11.35 8.11 7.73
N ASN A 61 -10.19 7.49 7.86
CA ASN A 61 -9.21 7.39 6.80
C ASN A 61 -9.43 6.09 6.02
N ILE A 62 -9.79 6.19 4.74
CA ILE A 62 -10.09 5.02 3.89
C ILE A 62 -8.86 4.14 3.62
N MET A 63 -7.65 4.67 3.84
CA MET A 63 -6.38 3.96 3.63
C MET A 63 -5.74 3.46 4.95
N ILE A 64 -6.41 3.65 6.07
CA ILE A 64 -5.81 3.41 7.39
C ILE A 64 -5.33 1.97 7.61
N TRP A 65 -5.99 1.00 6.98
CA TRP A 65 -5.61 -0.41 7.09
C TRP A 65 -4.22 -0.70 6.53
N GLN A 66 -3.83 0.01 5.45
CA GLN A 66 -2.49 -0.15 4.89
C GLN A 66 -1.40 0.22 5.91
N LEU A 67 -1.62 1.31 6.67
CA LEU A 67 -0.69 1.71 7.72
C LEU A 67 -0.56 0.63 8.81
N TYR A 68 -1.67 0.19 9.38
CA TYR A 68 -1.64 -0.75 10.49
C TYR A 68 -1.16 -2.15 10.09
N ASP A 69 -1.51 -2.61 8.90
CA ASP A 69 -1.01 -3.86 8.36
C ASP A 69 0.51 -3.79 8.04
N ALA A 70 0.99 -2.65 7.55
CA ALA A 70 2.43 -2.42 7.34
C ALA A 70 3.21 -2.41 8.67
N ILE A 71 2.68 -1.77 9.72
CA ILE A 71 3.30 -1.80 11.06
C ILE A 71 3.36 -3.23 11.61
N ALA A 72 2.33 -4.05 11.37
CA ALA A 72 2.36 -5.46 11.75
C ALA A 72 3.42 -6.26 10.99
N ALA A 73 3.63 -5.95 9.70
CA ALA A 73 4.70 -6.57 8.93
C ALA A 73 6.09 -6.12 9.40
N PHE A 74 6.29 -4.87 9.82
CA PHE A 74 7.52 -4.44 10.47
C PHE A 74 7.72 -5.10 11.83
N ALA A 75 6.65 -5.26 12.63
CA ALA A 75 6.71 -5.98 13.89
C ALA A 75 7.10 -7.46 13.68
N TYR A 76 6.53 -8.12 12.65
CA TYR A 76 6.96 -9.46 12.23
C TYR A 76 8.45 -9.49 11.92
N TYR A 77 8.94 -8.58 11.07
CA TYR A 77 10.35 -8.52 10.68
C TYR A 77 11.28 -8.36 11.89
N GLU A 78 10.91 -7.51 12.84
CA GLU A 78 11.73 -7.17 14.01
C GLU A 78 11.87 -8.32 15.01
N VAL A 79 10.81 -9.15 15.18
CA VAL A 79 10.81 -10.20 16.21
C VAL A 79 11.28 -11.56 15.73
N LEU A 80 11.58 -11.72 14.44
CA LEU A 80 12.10 -12.97 13.92
C LEU A 80 13.45 -13.31 14.57
N PRO A 81 13.71 -14.60 14.90
CA PRO A 81 15.01 -15.06 15.42
C PRO A 81 16.18 -14.69 14.50
N GLU A 82 15.95 -14.79 13.19
CA GLU A 82 16.86 -14.34 12.15
C GLU A 82 16.11 -13.38 11.24
N ARG A 83 16.64 -12.16 11.09
CA ARG A 83 16.06 -11.15 10.22
C ARG A 83 16.14 -11.61 8.76
N GLU A 84 15.05 -11.46 8.05
CA GLU A 84 14.99 -11.74 6.62
C GLU A 84 15.83 -10.72 5.84
N SER A 85 16.44 -11.14 4.72
CA SER A 85 16.97 -10.17 3.76
C SER A 85 15.83 -9.37 3.12
N PRO A 86 16.08 -8.19 2.50
CA PRO A 86 15.05 -7.45 1.77
C PRO A 86 14.33 -8.30 0.71
N GLU A 87 15.04 -9.19 0.02
CA GLU A 87 14.47 -10.08 -1.01
C GLU A 87 13.55 -11.13 -0.37
N GLU A 88 13.94 -11.69 0.77
CA GLU A 88 13.11 -12.64 1.50
C GLU A 88 11.88 -11.96 2.10
N PHE A 89 12.05 -10.74 2.62
CA PHE A 89 10.93 -9.93 3.11
C PHE A 89 9.96 -9.54 2.00
N THR A 90 10.44 -9.38 0.76
CA THR A 90 9.55 -9.20 -0.40
C THR A 90 8.62 -10.39 -0.59
N LYS A 91 9.12 -11.62 -0.49
CA LYS A 91 8.29 -12.84 -0.55
C LYS A 91 7.33 -12.91 0.64
N THR A 92 7.77 -12.47 1.80
CA THR A 92 6.95 -12.39 3.01
C THR A 92 5.79 -11.39 2.83
N CYS A 93 6.07 -10.18 2.33
CA CYS A 93 5.04 -9.19 2.03
C CYS A 93 4.04 -9.70 0.99
N ALA A 94 4.50 -10.41 -0.04
CA ALA A 94 3.61 -11.04 -1.02
C ALA A 94 2.61 -12.00 -0.37
N VAL A 95 3.02 -12.77 0.66
CA VAL A 95 2.12 -13.66 1.41
C VAL A 95 1.22 -12.88 2.37
N ILE A 96 1.78 -11.93 3.13
CA ILE A 96 1.04 -11.16 4.14
C ILE A 96 -0.05 -10.31 3.49
N PHE A 97 0.27 -9.65 2.36
CA PHE A 97 -0.62 -8.74 1.66
C PHE A 97 -1.34 -9.41 0.47
N GLU A 98 -1.10 -10.72 0.24
CA GLU A 98 -1.86 -11.47 -0.73
C GLU A 98 -3.34 -11.46 -0.30
N LYS A 99 -4.05 -10.51 -0.84
CA LYS A 99 -5.50 -10.41 -0.65
C LYS A 99 -6.06 -11.68 -1.25
N ASP A 100 -6.72 -12.48 -0.39
CA ASP A 100 -7.30 -13.78 -0.72
C ASP A 100 -7.47 -14.02 -2.23
N LYS A 101 -6.70 -14.94 -2.81
CA LYS A 101 -6.90 -15.46 -4.19
C LYS A 101 -8.34 -15.88 -4.49
N GLN A 102 -9.18 -15.94 -3.45
CA GLN A 102 -10.61 -16.18 -3.52
C GLN A 102 -11.45 -14.92 -3.82
N ARG A 103 -10.86 -13.72 -3.91
CA ARG A 103 -11.60 -12.57 -4.44
C ARG A 103 -11.91 -12.85 -5.90
N LYS A 104 -13.10 -13.35 -6.15
CA LYS A 104 -13.66 -13.48 -7.50
C LYS A 104 -13.51 -12.14 -8.18
N SER A 105 -12.93 -12.12 -9.37
CA SER A 105 -12.90 -10.93 -10.21
C SER A 105 -14.29 -10.34 -10.29
N LEU A 106 -14.42 -9.06 -10.11
CA LEU A 106 -15.71 -8.38 -10.24
C LEU A 106 -16.20 -8.48 -11.70
N PRO A 107 -17.52 -8.46 -11.93
CA PRO A 107 -18.04 -8.32 -13.29
C PRO A 107 -17.43 -7.07 -13.96
N ARG A 108 -17.11 -7.13 -15.26
CA ARG A 108 -16.42 -6.05 -15.96
C ARG A 108 -17.08 -4.68 -15.85
N PHE A 109 -18.40 -4.63 -15.70
CA PHE A 109 -19.13 -3.35 -15.50
C PHE A 109 -18.91 -2.72 -14.11
N LEU A 110 -18.31 -3.46 -13.16
CA LEU A 110 -17.87 -2.99 -11.83
C LEU A 110 -16.35 -2.93 -11.71
N THR A 111 -15.63 -2.78 -12.81
CA THR A 111 -14.18 -2.69 -12.88
C THR A 111 -13.74 -1.41 -13.58
N VAL A 112 -12.44 -1.21 -13.71
CA VAL A 112 -11.86 -0.04 -14.42
C VAL A 112 -12.18 0.00 -15.91
N ASP A 113 -12.67 -1.10 -16.49
CA ASP A 113 -13.12 -1.15 -17.89
C ASP A 113 -14.36 -0.29 -18.13
N SER A 114 -15.13 -0.01 -17.08
CA SER A 114 -16.40 0.70 -17.18
C SER A 114 -16.25 2.19 -16.83
N LYS A 115 -16.40 3.06 -17.82
CA LYS A 115 -16.45 4.52 -17.59
C LYS A 115 -17.54 4.92 -16.60
N GLY A 116 -18.70 4.24 -16.65
CA GLY A 116 -19.79 4.47 -15.69
C GLY A 116 -19.39 4.15 -14.26
N PHE A 117 -18.75 3.00 -14.03
CA PHE A 117 -18.21 2.63 -12.74
C PHE A 117 -17.15 3.62 -12.25
N LEU A 118 -16.19 4.00 -13.10
CA LEU A 118 -15.16 4.98 -12.74
C LEU A 118 -15.77 6.34 -12.35
N ASN A 119 -16.83 6.79 -13.04
CA ASN A 119 -17.52 8.02 -12.67
C ASN A 119 -18.18 7.91 -11.27
N ILE A 120 -18.77 6.76 -10.94
CA ILE A 120 -19.30 6.50 -9.60
C ILE A 120 -18.18 6.51 -8.57
N VAL A 121 -17.07 5.83 -8.84
CA VAL A 121 -15.87 5.83 -7.95
C VAL A 121 -15.38 7.25 -7.71
N ARG A 122 -15.23 8.05 -8.77
CA ARG A 122 -14.83 9.47 -8.66
C ARG A 122 -15.80 10.28 -7.80
N ALA A 123 -17.10 10.11 -8.04
CA ALA A 123 -18.14 10.82 -7.29
C ALA A 123 -18.13 10.47 -5.78
N LEU A 124 -17.79 9.24 -5.44
CA LEU A 124 -17.69 8.77 -4.05
C LEU A 124 -16.38 9.17 -3.39
N ILE A 125 -15.25 9.00 -4.09
CA ILE A 125 -13.93 9.18 -3.48
C ILE A 125 -13.53 10.66 -3.39
N LYS A 126 -13.84 11.49 -4.39
CA LYS A 126 -13.48 12.93 -4.37
C LYS A 126 -13.95 13.68 -3.11
N PRO A 127 -15.19 13.55 -2.62
CA PRO A 127 -15.60 14.21 -1.38
C PRO A 127 -14.88 13.64 -0.13
N ILE A 128 -14.60 12.33 -0.10
CA ILE A 128 -13.84 11.70 0.98
C ILE A 128 -12.41 12.23 0.98
N ALA A 129 -11.73 12.24 -0.17
CA ALA A 129 -10.40 12.80 -0.33
C ALA A 129 -10.32 14.26 0.14
N ARG A 130 -11.30 15.10 -0.27
CA ARG A 130 -11.37 16.50 0.19
C ARG A 130 -11.52 16.62 1.71
N LYS A 131 -12.28 15.71 2.35
CA LYS A 131 -12.43 15.69 3.81
C LYS A 131 -11.13 15.27 4.47
N MET A 132 -10.46 14.24 3.98
CA MET A 132 -9.16 13.79 4.47
C MET A 132 -8.10 14.90 4.33
N ASN A 133 -8.02 15.53 3.16
CA ASN A 133 -7.07 16.61 2.91
C ASN A 133 -7.31 17.80 3.85
N ARG A 134 -8.57 18.18 4.12
CA ARG A 134 -8.88 19.25 5.09
C ARG A 134 -8.49 18.89 6.51
N ALA A 135 -8.66 17.62 6.92
CA ALA A 135 -8.25 17.17 8.25
C ALA A 135 -6.72 17.22 8.44
N LEU A 136 -5.96 16.93 7.36
CA LEU A 136 -4.51 17.13 7.34
C LEU A 136 -4.15 18.63 7.38
N ASP A 137 -4.80 19.48 6.56
CA ASP A 137 -4.55 20.92 6.50
C ASP A 137 -4.81 21.63 7.84
N SER A 138 -5.83 21.18 8.57
CA SER A 138 -6.19 21.75 9.88
C SER A 138 -5.34 21.22 11.05
N GLY A 139 -4.49 20.20 10.81
CA GLY A 139 -3.76 19.50 11.86
C GLY A 139 -4.61 18.59 12.74
N GLU A 140 -5.89 18.35 12.40
CA GLU A 140 -6.72 17.33 13.07
C GLU A 140 -6.08 15.94 12.93
N TRP A 141 -5.54 15.63 11.75
CA TRP A 141 -4.69 14.47 11.52
C TRP A 141 -3.23 14.91 11.52
N GLN A 142 -2.43 14.22 12.28
CA GLN A 142 -1.00 14.54 12.45
C GLN A 142 -0.14 14.03 11.28
N ASP A 143 -0.61 12.99 10.59
CA ASP A 143 0.01 12.40 9.41
C ASP A 143 -1.06 11.69 8.56
N GLY A 144 -0.74 11.34 7.31
CA GLY A 144 -1.66 10.65 6.42
C GLY A 144 -1.30 10.84 4.96
N TRP A 145 -2.13 10.27 4.09
CA TRP A 145 -2.05 10.48 2.65
C TRP A 145 -2.99 11.61 2.24
N ARG A 146 -2.44 12.67 1.65
CA ARG A 146 -3.24 13.61 0.88
C ARG A 146 -3.56 12.96 -0.46
N ILE A 147 -4.81 13.01 -0.88
CA ILE A 147 -5.26 12.37 -2.12
C ILE A 147 -5.66 13.45 -3.12
N GLU A 148 -5.03 13.43 -4.30
CA GLU A 148 -5.42 14.22 -5.46
C GLU A 148 -5.82 13.27 -6.59
N MET A 149 -6.91 13.59 -7.31
CA MET A 149 -7.45 12.69 -8.33
C MET A 149 -7.57 13.40 -9.67
N ASP A 150 -7.21 12.68 -10.73
CA ASP A 150 -7.35 13.10 -12.13
C ASP A 150 -6.68 14.45 -12.45
N THR A 151 -5.53 14.73 -11.83
CA THR A 151 -4.80 16.00 -12.01
C THR A 151 -4.21 16.17 -13.40
N ASP A 152 -3.81 15.07 -14.04
CA ASP A 152 -3.14 15.07 -15.35
C ASP A 152 -4.12 14.88 -16.52
N HIS A 153 -5.42 14.77 -16.23
CA HIS A 153 -6.50 14.65 -17.24
C HIS A 153 -6.27 13.52 -18.26
N LEU A 154 -5.84 12.34 -17.78
CA LEU A 154 -5.54 11.20 -18.63
C LEU A 154 -6.78 10.67 -19.34
N ASP A 155 -6.58 10.11 -20.52
CA ASP A 155 -7.63 9.71 -21.48
C ASP A 155 -8.46 8.50 -21.03
N GLU A 156 -7.89 7.64 -20.17
CA GLU A 156 -8.56 6.45 -19.63
C GLU A 156 -8.22 6.19 -18.16
N GLY A 157 -8.96 5.27 -17.54
CA GLY A 157 -8.65 4.79 -16.21
C GLY A 157 -8.96 5.79 -15.09
N LEU A 158 -8.26 5.68 -13.99
CA LEU A 158 -8.37 6.50 -12.81
C LEU A 158 -6.99 6.89 -12.31
N GLN A 159 -6.69 8.18 -12.23
CA GLN A 159 -5.45 8.67 -11.63
C GLN A 159 -5.70 9.09 -10.17
N ALA A 160 -4.77 8.72 -9.29
CA ALA A 160 -4.73 9.17 -7.91
C ALA A 160 -3.27 9.42 -7.47
N ALA A 161 -2.94 10.65 -7.14
CA ALA A 161 -1.69 11.00 -6.50
C ALA A 161 -1.87 10.94 -4.97
N LEU A 162 -0.93 10.27 -4.30
CA LEU A 162 -0.85 10.17 -2.83
C LEU A 162 0.37 10.97 -2.36
N ILE A 163 0.13 12.10 -1.71
CA ILE A 163 1.17 12.99 -1.21
C ILE A 163 1.36 12.72 0.28
N GLY A 164 2.61 12.51 0.68
CA GLY A 164 2.95 11.99 2.00
C GLY A 164 2.67 10.48 2.11
N CYS A 165 3.41 9.82 3.01
CA CYS A 165 3.22 8.41 3.28
C CYS A 165 3.55 8.09 4.74
N PRO A 166 2.55 7.88 5.61
CA PRO A 166 2.79 7.58 7.02
C PRO A 166 3.53 6.24 7.21
N ILE A 167 3.43 5.31 6.26
CA ILE A 167 4.20 4.05 6.28
C ILE A 167 5.69 4.37 6.08
N TYR A 168 6.02 5.20 5.09
CA TYR A 168 7.41 5.60 4.82
C TYR A 168 7.98 6.44 5.97
N ASN A 169 7.19 7.37 6.53
CA ASN A 169 7.59 8.16 7.70
C ASN A 169 7.90 7.26 8.91
N PHE A 170 7.08 6.22 9.13
CA PHE A 170 7.34 5.21 10.15
C PHE A 170 8.62 4.41 9.85
N ALA A 171 8.80 3.96 8.60
CA ALA A 171 9.99 3.22 8.17
C ALA A 171 11.28 4.04 8.38
N LEU A 172 11.29 5.32 7.99
CA LEU A 172 12.41 6.25 8.23
C LEU A 172 12.75 6.34 9.73
N LYS A 173 11.72 6.52 10.57
CA LYS A 173 11.92 6.66 12.01
C LYS A 173 12.56 5.43 12.65
N HIS A 174 12.29 4.24 12.09
CA HIS A 174 12.74 2.95 12.64
C HIS A 174 13.89 2.29 11.86
N GLY A 175 14.41 2.92 10.79
CA GLY A 175 15.51 2.38 9.99
C GLY A 175 15.09 1.20 9.09
N TYR A 176 13.84 1.24 8.58
CA TYR A 176 13.26 0.19 7.72
C TYR A 176 13.12 0.62 6.25
N GLU A 177 13.82 1.68 5.81
CA GLU A 177 13.72 2.20 4.44
C GLU A 177 14.05 1.13 3.40
N ALA A 178 15.03 0.28 3.68
CA ALA A 178 15.42 -0.83 2.80
C ALA A 178 14.31 -1.89 2.60
N LEU A 179 13.28 -1.90 3.46
CA LEU A 179 12.14 -2.81 3.37
C LEU A 179 10.97 -2.22 2.56
N MET A 180 11.00 -0.92 2.29
CA MET A 180 9.89 -0.24 1.61
C MET A 180 9.61 -0.78 0.21
N PRO A 181 10.61 -1.17 -0.61
CA PRO A 181 10.33 -1.77 -1.92
C PRO A 181 9.41 -2.99 -1.83
N ALA A 182 9.59 -3.85 -0.82
CA ALA A 182 8.73 -5.01 -0.59
C ALA A 182 7.26 -4.62 -0.39
N MET A 183 7.01 -3.55 0.35
CA MET A 183 5.65 -3.06 0.61
C MET A 183 5.05 -2.31 -0.58
N CYS A 184 5.80 -1.38 -1.17
CA CYS A 184 5.32 -0.56 -2.29
C CYS A 184 5.01 -1.40 -3.52
N ASN A 185 5.79 -2.48 -3.77
CA ASN A 185 5.56 -3.34 -4.93
C ASN A 185 4.29 -4.22 -4.79
N CYS A 186 3.77 -4.41 -3.58
CA CYS A 186 2.49 -5.09 -3.37
C CYS A 186 1.27 -4.33 -3.94
N ASP A 187 1.43 -3.06 -4.30
CA ASP A 187 0.37 -2.29 -4.94
C ASP A 187 0.05 -2.82 -6.35
N PHE A 188 1.04 -3.35 -7.08
CA PHE A 188 0.86 -3.82 -8.46
C PHE A 188 -0.13 -5.00 -8.55
N PRO A 189 0.03 -6.12 -7.83
CA PRO A 189 -0.94 -7.21 -7.84
C PRO A 189 -2.20 -6.91 -7.01
N GLY A 190 -2.14 -5.91 -6.13
CA GLY A 190 -3.22 -5.61 -5.18
C GLY A 190 -4.54 -5.15 -5.80
N ILE A 191 -4.55 -4.83 -7.09
CA ILE A 191 -5.70 -4.29 -7.82
C ILE A 191 -6.27 -5.22 -8.90
N ASP A 192 -5.73 -6.43 -9.04
CA ASP A 192 -6.14 -7.40 -10.07
C ASP A 192 -7.63 -7.75 -10.01
N PHE A 193 -8.23 -7.72 -8.81
CA PHE A 193 -9.66 -8.00 -8.64
C PHE A 193 -10.58 -6.97 -9.33
N LEU A 194 -10.06 -5.78 -9.66
CA LEU A 194 -10.74 -4.72 -10.42
C LEU A 194 -10.48 -4.84 -11.91
N HIS A 195 -9.83 -5.90 -12.38
CA HIS A 195 -9.35 -6.04 -13.75
C HIS A 195 -8.50 -4.82 -14.15
N SER A 196 -7.57 -4.44 -13.28
CA SER A 196 -6.77 -3.23 -13.41
C SER A 196 -5.29 -3.53 -13.35
N GLY A 197 -4.51 -2.80 -14.14
CA GLY A 197 -3.06 -2.67 -14.00
C GLY A 197 -2.70 -1.31 -13.41
N LEU A 198 -1.54 -1.24 -12.76
CA LEU A 198 -0.98 -0.03 -12.17
C LEU A 198 0.19 0.49 -13.03
N ILE A 199 0.13 1.78 -13.36
CA ILE A 199 1.26 2.55 -13.88
C ILE A 199 1.63 3.53 -12.77
N ARG A 200 2.88 3.45 -12.26
CA ARG A 200 3.35 4.27 -11.14
C ARG A 200 4.76 4.79 -11.41
N PRO A 201 4.89 6.00 -12.00
CA PRO A 201 6.19 6.58 -12.34
C PRO A 201 6.93 7.18 -11.13
N ARG A 202 6.22 7.57 -10.08
CA ARG A 202 6.79 8.18 -8.87
C ARG A 202 6.30 7.49 -7.63
N THR A 203 7.15 7.40 -6.61
CA THR A 203 6.76 6.92 -5.29
C THR A 203 7.60 7.59 -4.19
N VAL A 204 6.96 7.94 -3.06
CA VAL A 204 7.61 8.58 -1.92
C VAL A 204 8.84 7.78 -1.45
N SER A 205 8.78 6.46 -1.48
CA SER A 205 9.91 5.60 -1.09
C SER A 205 11.09 5.61 -2.08
N ASN A 206 10.93 6.23 -3.26
CA ASN A 206 12.02 6.50 -4.21
C ASN A 206 12.60 7.91 -4.06
N GLY A 207 12.14 8.69 -3.08
CA GLY A 207 12.54 10.07 -2.86
C GLY A 207 11.68 11.11 -3.58
N ASP A 208 10.60 10.68 -4.22
CA ASP A 208 9.65 11.58 -4.86
C ASP A 208 8.74 12.25 -3.80
N ASP A 209 8.12 13.38 -4.16
CA ASP A 209 7.19 14.12 -3.30
C ASP A 209 5.82 13.40 -3.15
N ARG A 210 5.52 12.45 -4.04
CA ARG A 210 4.25 11.73 -4.11
C ARG A 210 4.37 10.35 -4.74
N CYS A 211 3.33 9.52 -4.54
CA CYS A 211 3.09 8.34 -5.36
C CYS A 211 2.05 8.69 -6.42
N ASP A 212 2.43 8.69 -7.70
CA ASP A 212 1.51 8.88 -8.81
C ASP A 212 0.99 7.52 -9.28
N ASN A 213 -0.30 7.26 -9.06
CA ASN A 213 -0.92 6.00 -9.43
C ASN A 213 -1.93 6.22 -10.55
N TRP A 214 -1.75 5.53 -11.66
CA TRP A 214 -2.69 5.48 -12.75
C TRP A 214 -3.19 4.05 -12.93
N PHE A 215 -4.45 3.84 -12.61
CA PHE A 215 -5.15 2.56 -12.71
C PHE A 215 -5.84 2.48 -14.05
N VAL A 216 -5.38 1.57 -14.92
CA VAL A 216 -5.94 1.34 -16.24
C VAL A 216 -6.49 -0.08 -16.34
N SER A 217 -7.28 -0.38 -17.40
CA SER A 217 -7.71 -1.77 -17.66
C SER A 217 -6.50 -2.70 -17.79
N ALA A 218 -6.63 -3.93 -17.28
CA ALA A 218 -5.61 -4.96 -17.50
C ALA A 218 -5.37 -5.28 -18.98
N ASP A 219 -6.34 -4.95 -19.84
CA ASP A 219 -6.25 -5.11 -21.30
C ASP A 219 -5.71 -3.85 -22.00
N SER A 220 -5.40 -2.77 -21.27
CA SER A 220 -4.95 -1.50 -21.85
C SER A 220 -3.55 -1.59 -22.47
N ASP A 221 -3.38 -1.01 -23.66
CA ASP A 221 -2.07 -0.85 -24.30
C ASP A 221 -1.15 0.10 -23.53
N LYS A 222 -1.70 0.92 -22.61
CA LYS A 222 -0.91 1.78 -21.74
C LYS A 222 0.02 0.96 -20.83
N LEU A 223 -0.38 -0.22 -20.38
CA LEU A 223 0.50 -1.12 -19.60
C LEU A 223 1.73 -1.59 -20.39
N LYS A 224 1.59 -1.78 -21.69
CA LYS A 224 2.71 -2.11 -22.58
C LYS A 224 3.60 -0.90 -22.86
N LYS A 225 2.98 0.29 -22.93
CA LYS A 225 3.68 1.56 -23.19
C LYS A 225 4.47 2.04 -21.96
N TYR A 226 3.94 1.80 -20.76
CA TYR A 226 4.53 2.22 -19.48
C TYR A 226 4.76 1.03 -18.54
N PRO A 227 5.56 0.02 -18.95
CA PRO A 227 5.79 -1.15 -18.10
C PRO A 227 6.51 -0.74 -16.81
N PRO A 228 6.26 -1.45 -15.71
CA PRO A 228 7.08 -1.29 -14.51
C PRO A 228 8.47 -1.88 -14.73
N GLU A 229 9.50 -1.13 -14.40
CA GLU A 229 10.90 -1.54 -14.46
C GLU A 229 11.47 -1.65 -13.05
N LEU A 230 12.22 -2.73 -12.77
CA LEU A 230 12.86 -2.94 -11.47
C LEU A 230 14.07 -2.02 -11.35
N GLN A 231 14.07 -1.15 -10.35
CA GLN A 231 15.14 -0.23 -10.03
C GLN A 231 16.21 -0.91 -9.18
N GLU A 232 17.42 -0.32 -9.09
CA GLU A 232 18.53 -0.84 -8.26
C GLU A 232 18.16 -0.96 -6.78
N ASN A 233 17.28 -0.10 -6.28
CA ASN A 233 16.79 -0.13 -4.90
C ASN A 233 15.65 -1.15 -4.68
N GLY A 234 15.30 -1.94 -5.69
CA GLY A 234 14.26 -2.97 -5.63
C GLY A 234 12.83 -2.48 -5.87
N LEU A 235 12.61 -1.18 -6.12
CA LEU A 235 11.29 -0.64 -6.46
C LEU A 235 10.90 -0.95 -7.89
N LEU A 236 9.61 -1.23 -8.12
CA LEU A 236 9.01 -1.24 -9.43
C LEU A 236 8.51 0.18 -9.76
N ILE A 237 9.08 0.80 -10.80
CA ILE A 237 8.74 2.14 -11.26
C ILE A 237 8.39 2.07 -12.74
N SER A 238 7.25 2.62 -13.12
CA SER A 238 6.85 2.74 -14.53
C SER A 238 7.51 3.96 -15.18
N ARG A 239 7.60 3.96 -16.51
CA ARG A 239 7.97 5.18 -17.23
C ARG A 239 6.96 6.29 -16.97
N ASP A 240 7.45 7.54 -16.89
CA ASP A 240 6.56 8.69 -16.64
C ASP A 240 5.84 9.09 -17.95
N TRP A 241 4.52 9.09 -17.93
CA TRP A 241 3.70 9.52 -19.07
C TRP A 241 3.89 11.00 -19.45
N ARG A 242 4.42 11.80 -18.53
CA ARG A 242 4.70 13.24 -18.76
C ARG A 242 5.93 13.47 -19.60
N ASP A 243 6.82 12.50 -19.68
CA ASP A 243 8.10 12.58 -20.40
C ASP A 243 8.01 12.04 -21.87
N GLU A 244 6.80 11.75 -22.36
CA GLU A 244 6.59 11.18 -23.72
C GLU A 244 7.32 11.94 -24.82
N LYS A 245 7.37 13.27 -24.75
CA LYS A 245 8.04 14.12 -25.77
C LYS A 245 9.54 13.85 -25.89
N HIS A 246 10.17 13.29 -24.87
CA HIS A 246 11.59 12.97 -24.85
C HIS A 246 11.88 11.56 -25.41
N TRP A 247 10.92 10.61 -25.31
CA TRP A 247 11.13 9.23 -25.73
C TRP A 247 11.03 9.04 -27.25
N GLU A 248 10.18 9.84 -27.93
CA GLU A 248 10.06 9.81 -29.39
C GLU A 248 11.34 10.31 -30.09
N ALA A 249 12.23 10.99 -29.35
CA ALA A 249 13.52 11.47 -29.89
C ALA A 249 14.65 10.44 -29.76
N GLU A 250 14.47 9.36 -28.99
CA GLU A 250 15.47 8.30 -28.75
C GLU A 250 15.23 7.03 -29.56
N THR A 251 14.11 6.94 -30.30
CA THR A 251 13.75 5.84 -31.23
C THR A 251 13.90 6.23 -32.67
#